data_aecb6652f80201f8bae8301974eb3fe8
#
_entry.id   aecb6652f80201f8bae8301974eb3fe8
#
_cell.length_a   1.000
_cell.length_b   1.000
_cell.length_c   1.000
_cell.angle_alpha   90.00
_cell.angle_beta   90.00
_cell.angle_gamma   90.00
#
_symmetry.space_group_name_H-M   'P 1'
#
loop_
_entity.id
_entity.type
_entity.pdbx_description
1 polymer ?
#
loop_
_entity_poly.entity_id
_entity_poly.type
_entity_poly.pdbx_seq_one_letter_code
_entity_poly.pdbx_strand_id
1 'polypeptide(L)'
;MYLRPTVIDVIRHAKNNGIKLGFITTTSESNIKVIKSAIIDELDFKVFDLITTNKNVDKPKPDPEIYQYALDILDLAEDEAIVIEDTVVNQNCALQAGVKCILFPGEYAEIPISNKYYTLTYNLMSKVEEVLG
;
A
#
# COMPACT_ATOMS: atom_id res chain seq x y z
N MET A 1 -3.27 -13.82 -11.97
CA MET A 1 -3.06 -12.87 -10.83
C MET A 1 -4.36 -12.75 -10.05
N TYR A 2 -4.26 -12.75 -8.74
CA TYR A 2 -5.39 -12.54 -7.85
C TYR A 2 -4.91 -11.80 -6.60
N LEU A 3 -5.85 -11.13 -5.94
CA LEU A 3 -5.56 -10.47 -4.66
C LEU A 3 -5.61 -11.49 -3.53
N ARG A 4 -4.74 -11.29 -2.55
CA ARG A 4 -4.81 -12.07 -1.31
C ARG A 4 -6.13 -11.72 -0.60
N PRO A 5 -6.89 -12.72 -0.08
CA PRO A 5 -8.22 -12.47 0.49
C PRO A 5 -8.25 -11.40 1.59
N THR A 6 -7.24 -11.38 2.46
CA THR A 6 -7.15 -10.40 3.54
C THR A 6 -6.98 -8.98 3.03
N VAL A 7 -6.37 -8.78 1.85
CA VAL A 7 -6.25 -7.46 1.22
C VAL A 7 -7.63 -6.93 0.82
N ILE A 8 -8.48 -7.79 0.25
CA ILE A 8 -9.85 -7.43 -0.11
C ILE A 8 -10.64 -7.02 1.15
N ASP A 9 -10.50 -7.76 2.24
CA ASP A 9 -11.16 -7.47 3.51
C ASP A 9 -10.75 -6.09 4.06
N VAL A 10 -9.45 -5.77 3.98
CA VAL A 10 -8.93 -4.48 4.41
C VAL A 10 -9.50 -3.33 3.55
N ILE A 11 -9.56 -3.53 2.24
CA ILE A 11 -10.14 -2.54 1.32
C ILE A 11 -11.61 -2.28 1.66
N ARG A 12 -12.39 -3.33 1.89
CA ARG A 12 -13.80 -3.20 2.28
C ARG A 12 -13.96 -2.50 3.62
N HIS A 13 -13.12 -2.85 4.59
CA HIS A 13 -13.12 -2.20 5.91
C HIS A 13 -12.86 -0.70 5.77
N ALA A 14 -11.86 -0.31 4.98
CA ALA A 14 -11.55 1.09 4.75
C ALA A 14 -12.72 1.83 4.11
N LYS A 15 -13.33 1.26 3.07
CA LYS A 15 -14.48 1.89 2.39
C LYS A 15 -15.68 2.04 3.33
N ASN A 16 -15.97 1.02 4.13
CA ASN A 16 -17.09 1.04 5.07
C ASN A 16 -16.91 2.07 6.19
N ASN A 17 -15.67 2.46 6.48
CA ASN A 17 -15.34 3.44 7.52
C ASN A 17 -14.94 4.81 6.98
N GLY A 18 -15.15 5.07 5.69
CA GLY A 18 -14.85 6.36 5.08
C GLY A 18 -13.37 6.69 5.00
N ILE A 19 -12.49 5.69 5.03
CA ILE A 19 -11.05 5.86 4.95
C ILE A 19 -10.63 5.96 3.49
N LYS A 20 -9.81 6.96 3.16
CA LYS A 20 -9.26 7.12 1.81
C LYS A 20 -8.34 5.94 1.47
N LEU A 21 -8.40 5.48 0.22
CA LEU A 21 -7.60 4.38 -0.29
C LEU A 21 -6.75 4.83 -1.47
N GLY A 22 -5.47 4.46 -1.44
CA GLY A 22 -4.56 4.66 -2.55
C GLY A 22 -3.91 3.36 -3.01
N PHE A 23 -3.79 3.19 -4.32
CA PHE A 23 -2.97 2.14 -4.92
C PHE A 23 -1.67 2.82 -5.39
N ILE A 24 -0.62 2.66 -4.60
CA ILE A 24 0.60 3.46 -4.73
C ILE A 24 1.71 2.61 -5.34
N THR A 25 2.01 2.88 -6.58
CA THR A 25 3.00 2.15 -7.37
C THR A 25 3.76 3.09 -8.29
N THR A 26 4.93 2.68 -8.73
CA THR A 26 5.73 3.38 -9.75
C THR A 26 5.83 2.57 -11.05
N THR A 27 4.92 1.63 -11.24
CA THR A 27 4.80 0.90 -12.50
C THR A 27 4.17 1.74 -13.62
N SER A 28 4.20 1.25 -14.85
CA SER A 28 3.63 1.96 -16.00
C SER A 28 2.09 1.94 -16.00
N GLU A 29 1.49 2.90 -16.71
CA GLU A 29 0.03 2.91 -16.93
C GLU A 29 -0.45 1.65 -17.65
N SER A 30 0.32 1.15 -18.62
CA SER A 30 -0.03 -0.07 -19.32
C SER A 30 -0.03 -1.28 -18.38
N ASN A 31 0.90 -1.34 -17.43
CA ASN A 31 0.91 -2.40 -16.44
C ASN A 31 -0.27 -2.30 -15.46
N ILE A 32 -0.67 -1.08 -15.09
CA ILE A 32 -1.88 -0.85 -14.29
C ILE A 32 -3.11 -1.40 -14.99
N LYS A 33 -3.24 -1.19 -16.31
CA LYS A 33 -4.36 -1.74 -17.09
C LYS A 33 -4.36 -3.27 -17.07
N VAL A 34 -3.19 -3.89 -17.15
CA VAL A 34 -3.06 -5.36 -17.06
C VAL A 34 -3.51 -5.85 -15.69
N ILE A 35 -3.04 -5.23 -14.63
CA ILE A 35 -3.41 -5.60 -13.25
C ILE A 35 -4.92 -5.44 -13.05
N LYS A 36 -5.47 -4.30 -13.47
CA LYS A 36 -6.89 -4.01 -13.36
C LYS A 36 -7.75 -5.08 -14.05
N SER A 37 -7.38 -5.47 -15.26
CA SER A 37 -8.09 -6.51 -16.01
C SER A 37 -7.95 -7.88 -15.35
N ALA A 38 -6.79 -8.19 -14.79
CA ALA A 38 -6.52 -9.48 -14.17
C ALA A 38 -7.33 -9.73 -12.90
N ILE A 39 -7.73 -8.68 -12.19
CA ILE A 39 -8.43 -8.79 -10.90
C ILE A 39 -9.84 -8.18 -10.92
N ILE A 40 -10.38 -7.88 -12.11
CA ILE A 40 -11.67 -7.16 -12.23
C ILE A 40 -12.83 -7.89 -11.54
N ASP A 41 -12.80 -9.21 -11.52
CA ASP A 41 -13.84 -10.01 -10.87
C ASP A 41 -13.73 -9.98 -9.34
N GLU A 42 -12.57 -9.61 -8.81
CA GLU A 42 -12.33 -9.55 -7.38
C GLU A 42 -12.47 -8.14 -6.83
N LEU A 43 -12.07 -7.12 -7.60
CA LEU A 43 -12.00 -5.74 -7.15
C LEU A 43 -12.20 -4.77 -8.32
N ASP A 44 -13.12 -3.81 -8.13
CA ASP A 44 -13.25 -2.65 -9.02
C ASP A 44 -12.29 -1.56 -8.54
N PHE A 45 -11.41 -1.10 -9.43
CA PHE A 45 -10.42 -0.07 -9.11
C PHE A 45 -11.03 1.30 -8.79
N LYS A 46 -12.33 1.47 -8.99
CA LYS A 46 -13.07 2.68 -8.58
C LYS A 46 -13.08 2.88 -7.06
N VAL A 47 -12.76 1.84 -6.28
CA VAL A 47 -12.64 1.96 -4.81
C VAL A 47 -11.46 2.84 -4.39
N PHE A 48 -10.45 3.00 -5.25
CA PHE A 48 -9.28 3.81 -4.94
C PHE A 48 -9.53 5.28 -5.20
N ASP A 49 -9.17 6.11 -4.23
CA ASP A 49 -9.20 7.57 -4.35
C ASP A 49 -8.00 8.09 -5.14
N LEU A 50 -6.94 7.31 -5.20
CA LEU A 50 -5.72 7.64 -5.95
C LEU A 50 -5.09 6.36 -6.47
N ILE A 51 -4.68 6.38 -7.74
CA ILE A 51 -3.83 5.35 -8.36
C ILE A 51 -2.64 6.08 -8.95
N THR A 52 -1.43 5.70 -8.54
CA THR A 52 -0.21 6.32 -9.05
C THR A 52 0.47 5.44 -10.09
N THR A 53 1.34 6.06 -10.87
CA THR A 53 2.18 5.39 -11.87
C THR A 53 3.58 5.99 -11.86
N ASN A 54 4.47 5.48 -12.71
CA ASN A 54 5.81 6.03 -12.91
C ASN A 54 5.80 7.49 -13.41
N LYS A 55 4.67 7.98 -13.94
CA LYS A 55 4.56 9.36 -14.44
C LYS A 55 4.37 10.38 -13.32
N ASN A 56 4.03 9.95 -12.12
CA ASN A 56 3.77 10.84 -11.00
C ASN A 56 5.03 11.28 -10.25
N VAL A 57 6.18 10.66 -10.53
CA VAL A 57 7.44 10.94 -9.85
C VAL A 57 8.60 10.93 -10.82
N ASP A 58 9.66 11.65 -10.47
CA ASP A 58 10.95 11.59 -11.17
C ASP A 58 11.78 10.41 -10.70
N LYS A 59 11.68 10.09 -9.40
CA LYS A 59 12.41 8.99 -8.76
C LYS A 59 11.44 7.90 -8.32
N PRO A 60 11.50 6.72 -8.97
CA PRO A 60 10.62 5.60 -8.61
C PRO A 60 11.02 4.98 -7.27
N LYS A 61 10.16 4.09 -6.76
CA LYS A 61 10.52 3.28 -5.60
C LYS A 61 11.88 2.60 -5.84
N PRO A 62 12.76 2.53 -4.84
CA PRO A 62 12.50 2.73 -3.41
C PRO A 62 12.70 4.17 -2.91
N ASP A 63 12.74 5.16 -3.78
CA ASP A 63 12.74 6.55 -3.34
C ASP A 63 11.39 6.91 -2.71
N PRO A 64 11.35 7.66 -1.58
CA PRO A 64 10.10 8.00 -0.90
C PRO A 64 9.19 8.99 -1.64
N GLU A 65 9.63 9.56 -2.76
CA GLU A 65 8.90 10.59 -3.50
C GLU A 65 7.45 10.20 -3.79
N ILE A 66 7.18 8.95 -4.15
CA ILE A 66 5.82 8.51 -4.49
C ILE A 66 4.86 8.59 -3.30
N TYR A 67 5.34 8.30 -2.10
CA TYR A 67 4.51 8.40 -0.88
C TYR A 67 4.29 9.84 -0.48
N GLN A 68 5.30 10.70 -0.64
CA GLN A 68 5.17 12.14 -0.42
C GLN A 68 4.14 12.74 -1.38
N TYR A 69 4.20 12.36 -2.66
CA TYR A 69 3.22 12.74 -3.67
C TYR A 69 1.81 12.29 -3.28
N ALA A 70 1.65 11.03 -2.86
CA ALA A 70 0.35 10.50 -2.47
C ALA A 70 -0.26 11.24 -1.29
N LEU A 71 0.53 11.55 -0.27
CA LEU A 71 0.07 12.34 0.88
C LEU A 71 -0.42 13.71 0.46
N ASP A 72 0.31 14.39 -0.43
CA ASP A 72 -0.05 15.71 -0.92
C ASP A 72 -1.37 15.67 -1.71
N ILE A 73 -1.52 14.71 -2.61
CA ILE A 73 -2.74 14.58 -3.43
C ILE A 73 -3.95 14.22 -2.57
N LEU A 74 -3.80 13.35 -1.58
CA LEU A 74 -4.87 12.94 -0.70
C LEU A 74 -5.13 13.92 0.44
N ASP A 75 -4.31 14.96 0.54
CA ASP A 75 -4.38 16.00 1.60
C ASP A 75 -4.31 15.36 2.99
N LEU A 76 -3.29 14.54 3.20
CA LEU A 76 -3.05 13.86 4.46
C LEU A 76 -1.66 14.21 5.02
N ALA A 77 -1.59 14.34 6.34
CA ALA A 77 -0.32 14.38 7.05
C ALA A 77 0.25 12.96 7.19
N GLU A 78 1.55 12.86 7.45
CA GLU A 78 2.25 11.57 7.57
C GLU A 78 1.64 10.67 8.64
N ASP A 79 1.19 11.24 9.75
CA ASP A 79 0.59 10.51 10.87
C ASP A 79 -0.89 10.15 10.66
N GLU A 80 -1.49 10.62 9.57
CA GLU A 80 -2.87 10.30 9.22
C GLU A 80 -2.99 9.12 8.25
N ALA A 81 -1.87 8.56 7.81
CA ALA A 81 -1.84 7.50 6.81
C ALA A 81 -1.10 6.27 7.32
N ILE A 82 -1.46 5.13 6.75
CA ILE A 82 -0.74 3.88 6.93
C ILE A 82 -0.53 3.24 5.56
N VAL A 83 0.65 2.67 5.35
CA VAL A 83 1.02 1.96 4.13
C VAL A 83 1.09 0.47 4.41
N ILE A 84 0.65 -0.33 3.47
CA ILE A 84 0.79 -1.78 3.50
C ILE A 84 1.67 -2.17 2.32
N GLU A 85 2.76 -2.84 2.61
CA GLU A 85 3.73 -3.30 1.61
C GLU A 85 4.10 -4.76 1.83
N ASP A 86 4.57 -5.41 0.77
CA ASP A 86 4.87 -6.84 0.79
C ASP A 86 6.38 -7.15 0.87
N THR A 87 7.25 -6.15 0.71
CA THR A 87 8.69 -6.31 0.79
C THR A 87 9.32 -5.31 1.76
N VAL A 88 10.47 -5.69 2.32
CA VAL A 88 11.24 -4.82 3.22
C VAL A 88 11.72 -3.57 2.49
N VAL A 89 12.13 -3.70 1.24
CA VAL A 89 12.61 -2.57 0.43
C VAL A 89 11.52 -1.51 0.29
N ASN A 90 10.31 -1.91 -0.06
CA ASN A 90 9.18 -0.98 -0.21
C ASN A 90 8.68 -0.47 1.14
N GLN A 91 8.75 -1.27 2.19
CA GLN A 91 8.45 -0.81 3.54
C GLN A 91 9.40 0.31 3.95
N ASN A 92 10.70 0.16 3.73
CA ASN A 92 11.68 1.21 3.99
C ASN A 92 11.39 2.49 3.20
N CYS A 93 10.92 2.34 1.98
CA CYS A 93 10.49 3.47 1.15
C CYS A 93 9.42 4.31 1.85
N ALA A 94 8.37 3.67 2.38
CA ALA A 94 7.31 4.34 3.12
C ALA A 94 7.83 4.96 4.43
N LEU A 95 8.66 4.24 5.16
CA LEU A 95 9.25 4.74 6.42
C LEU A 95 10.11 5.99 6.18
N GLN A 96 10.84 6.07 5.07
CA GLN A 96 11.62 7.25 4.72
C GLN A 96 10.73 8.46 4.42
N ALA A 97 9.50 8.23 3.97
CA ALA A 97 8.52 9.29 3.79
C ALA A 97 7.84 9.71 5.11
N GLY A 98 8.18 9.08 6.22
CA GLY A 98 7.62 9.37 7.53
C GLY A 98 6.29 8.67 7.80
N VAL A 99 5.87 7.72 6.98
CA VAL A 99 4.58 7.04 7.08
C VAL A 99 4.75 5.68 7.76
N LYS A 100 3.85 5.34 8.68
CA LYS A 100 3.81 4.00 9.26
C LYS A 100 3.54 2.97 8.17
N CYS A 101 4.25 1.87 8.22
CA CYS A 101 4.08 0.81 7.23
C CYS A 101 3.96 -0.56 7.88
N ILE A 102 2.89 -1.26 7.51
CA ILE A 102 2.70 -2.66 7.86
C ILE A 102 3.37 -3.50 6.78
N LEU A 103 4.30 -4.35 7.18
CA LEU A 103 4.87 -5.35 6.30
C LEU A 103 3.99 -6.59 6.33
N PHE A 104 3.38 -6.90 5.20
CA PHE A 104 2.58 -8.11 4.99
C PHE A 104 3.24 -8.94 3.91
N PRO A 105 4.23 -9.80 4.26
CA PRO A 105 5.11 -10.40 3.28
C PRO A 105 4.37 -11.26 2.29
N GLY A 106 4.80 -11.19 1.03
CA GLY A 106 4.44 -12.17 0.03
C GLY A 106 5.05 -13.53 0.37
N GLU A 107 4.58 -14.58 -0.31
CA GLU A 107 4.98 -15.98 -0.05
C GLU A 107 6.50 -16.18 -0.12
N TYR A 108 7.17 -15.46 -1.02
CA TYR A 108 8.61 -15.59 -1.27
C TYR A 108 9.43 -14.40 -0.78
N ALA A 109 8.84 -13.51 0.01
CA ALA A 109 9.55 -12.34 0.51
C ALA A 109 10.57 -12.74 1.58
N GLU A 110 11.75 -12.13 1.54
CA GLU A 110 12.73 -12.26 2.62
C GLU A 110 12.28 -11.43 3.82
N ILE A 111 12.39 -12.01 5.01
CA ILE A 111 11.98 -11.37 6.25
C ILE A 111 13.21 -11.20 7.14
N PRO A 112 13.48 -9.98 7.63
CA PRO A 112 14.62 -9.77 8.52
C PRO A 112 14.42 -10.50 9.85
N ILE A 113 15.51 -11.01 10.40
CA ILE A 113 15.51 -11.75 11.68
C ILE A 113 15.13 -10.82 12.83
N SER A 114 15.60 -9.58 12.80
CA SER A 114 15.28 -8.58 13.80
C SER A 114 14.89 -7.27 13.12
N ASN A 115 13.72 -6.75 13.49
CA ASN A 115 13.22 -5.55 12.86
C ASN A 115 12.36 -4.73 13.81
N LYS A 116 13.01 -3.94 14.64
CA LYS A 116 12.36 -3.07 15.63
C LYS A 116 11.70 -1.83 15.02
N TYR A 117 11.98 -1.54 13.75
CA TYR A 117 11.45 -0.35 13.08
C TYR A 117 10.18 -0.64 12.28
N TYR A 118 9.83 -1.90 12.11
CA TYR A 118 8.76 -2.32 11.23
C TYR A 118 7.63 -2.98 11.99
N THR A 119 6.45 -2.84 11.45
CA THR A 119 5.29 -3.59 11.89
C THR A 119 5.12 -4.77 10.94
N LEU A 120 5.47 -5.97 11.42
CA LEU A 120 5.35 -7.21 10.67
C LEU A 120 4.07 -7.92 11.05
N THR A 121 3.33 -8.42 10.08
CA THR A 121 2.16 -9.24 10.34
C THR A 121 1.94 -10.31 9.29
N TYR A 122 1.33 -11.41 9.71
CA TYR A 122 0.75 -12.44 8.85
C TYR A 122 -0.76 -12.45 8.92
N ASN A 123 -1.36 -11.64 9.80
CA ASN A 123 -2.79 -11.42 9.91
C ASN A 123 -3.07 -9.94 9.66
N LEU A 124 -3.22 -9.58 8.40
CA LEU A 124 -3.31 -8.19 7.98
C LEU A 124 -4.52 -7.47 8.57
N MET A 125 -5.71 -8.09 8.58
CA MET A 125 -6.93 -7.45 9.05
C MET A 125 -6.84 -7.11 10.54
N SER A 126 -6.37 -8.04 11.35
CA SER A 126 -6.18 -7.82 12.78
C SER A 126 -5.19 -6.69 13.05
N LYS A 127 -4.10 -6.61 12.28
CA LYS A 127 -3.08 -5.58 12.45
C LYS A 127 -3.58 -4.21 12.02
N VAL A 128 -4.34 -4.13 10.95
CA VAL A 128 -4.95 -2.87 10.50
C VAL A 128 -5.93 -2.34 11.54
N GLU A 129 -6.77 -3.19 12.10
CA GLU A 129 -7.70 -2.81 13.18
C GLU A 129 -6.95 -2.28 14.40
N GLU A 130 -5.85 -2.93 14.79
CA GLU A 130 -5.02 -2.51 15.91
C GLU A 130 -4.43 -1.11 15.70
N VAL A 131 -3.92 -0.83 14.50
CA VAL A 131 -3.23 0.43 14.19
C VAL A 131 -4.20 1.57 13.95
N LEU A 132 -5.31 1.30 13.28
CA LEU A 132 -6.32 2.33 12.97
C LEU A 132 -7.34 2.55 14.11
N GLY A 133 -7.39 1.64 15.01
CA GLY A 133 -8.37 1.67 16.10
C GLY A 133 -9.71 1.16 15.64
#